data_600747469eeeb13a81e940763cfc284f
#
_entry.id   600747469eeeb13a81e940763cfc284f
#
_cell.length_a   1.000
_cell.length_b   1.000
_cell.length_c   1.000
_cell.angle_alpha   90.00
_cell.angle_beta   90.00
_cell.angle_gamma   90.00
#
_symmetry.space_group_name_H-M   'P 1'
#
loop_
_entity.id
_entity.type
_entity.pdbx_description
1 polymer ?
#
loop_
_entity_poly.entity_id
_entity_poly.type
_entity_poly.pdbx_seq_one_letter_code
_entity_poly.pdbx_strand_id
1 'polypeptide(L)'
;MMDCARHWLTDPVTGEQIEALRLQGGALQITVIPQRTLDLYELRYRDAGISYTDDRAKITPRGFCEAGQENFSAHFFAGMMTTCGLIQAGRPCRENGRSFGLHGCISNTPATRVQTAVLPDRVTVQGITVERHPEGEAMQLTRCITLHQDSWVEIADQVENIGGAVTPFMLMYHINFGAPFLSENLRVSIPFTHTEDRDTSLPAAPEDILKMEPRGSWTREKVYYTQADMTSGARLFDPHSGRECRLTAQGTSWLGIWKNFTEGAYALGIEPCNCPGLGRVNAAKRNLLPYLAPGEARQFRIRLQFAHHSQEA
;
A
#
# COMPACT_ATOMS: atom_id res chain seq x y z
N MET A 1 16.68 -20.76 3.55
CA MET A 1 16.87 -20.45 4.99
C MET A 1 16.03 -19.22 5.29
N MET A 2 15.33 -19.20 6.42
CA MET A 2 14.61 -18.00 6.89
C MET A 2 15.60 -17.08 7.60
N ASP A 3 15.55 -15.77 7.30
CA ASP A 3 16.48 -14.79 7.87
C ASP A 3 15.82 -13.41 8.06
N CYS A 4 16.30 -12.65 9.03
CA CYS A 4 15.94 -11.26 9.26
C CYS A 4 17.20 -10.47 9.64
N ALA A 5 17.62 -9.57 8.77
CA ALA A 5 18.80 -8.75 8.98
C ALA A 5 18.47 -7.27 8.99
N ARG A 6 19.05 -6.52 9.93
CA ARG A 6 19.06 -5.05 9.90
C ARG A 6 20.09 -4.58 8.87
N HIS A 7 19.74 -3.59 8.09
CA HIS A 7 20.64 -2.91 7.17
C HIS A 7 20.24 -1.44 7.02
N TRP A 8 21.06 -0.70 6.30
CA TRP A 8 20.82 0.73 6.09
C TRP A 8 20.55 0.98 4.60
N LEU A 9 19.49 1.73 4.34
CA LEU A 9 19.20 2.29 3.02
C LEU A 9 19.70 3.74 2.98
N THR A 10 20.19 4.16 1.84
CA THR A 10 20.48 5.57 1.58
C THR A 10 19.25 6.20 0.94
N ASP A 11 18.71 7.23 1.57
CA ASP A 11 17.63 8.03 0.97
C ASP A 11 18.13 8.67 -0.33
N PRO A 12 17.47 8.44 -1.47
CA PRO A 12 17.98 8.87 -2.77
C PRO A 12 17.98 10.41 -2.94
N VAL A 13 17.18 11.11 -2.17
CA VAL A 13 17.02 12.58 -2.27
C VAL A 13 17.91 13.30 -1.26
N THR A 14 17.98 12.80 -0.02
CA THR A 14 18.67 13.50 1.08
C THR A 14 20.06 12.94 1.39
N GLY A 15 20.35 11.70 0.95
CA GLY A 15 21.58 10.97 1.32
C GLY A 15 21.57 10.44 2.77
N GLU A 16 20.50 10.60 3.52
CA GLU A 16 20.40 10.10 4.89
C GLU A 16 20.37 8.57 4.92
N GLN A 17 20.93 8.00 6.00
CA GLN A 17 20.86 6.56 6.25
C GLN A 17 19.59 6.22 7.04
N ILE A 18 18.81 5.28 6.54
CA ILE A 18 17.55 4.86 7.14
C ILE A 18 17.63 3.38 7.47
N GLU A 19 17.32 3.04 8.74
CA GLU A 19 17.28 1.64 9.16
C GLU A 19 16.15 0.90 8.43
N ALA A 20 16.46 -0.27 7.90
CA ALA A 20 15.54 -1.19 7.26
C ALA A 20 15.75 -2.61 7.78
N LEU A 21 14.69 -3.42 7.70
CA LEU A 21 14.71 -4.84 8.01
C LEU A 21 14.57 -5.63 6.70
N ARG A 22 15.58 -6.42 6.37
CA ARG A 22 15.51 -7.34 5.24
C ARG A 22 15.08 -8.72 5.73
N LEU A 23 13.91 -9.13 5.30
CA LEU A 23 13.36 -10.45 5.53
C LEU A 23 13.64 -11.31 4.31
N GLN A 24 14.11 -12.53 4.53
CA GLN A 24 14.37 -13.48 3.46
C GLN A 24 13.81 -14.85 3.84
N GLY A 25 13.13 -15.49 2.88
CA GLY A 25 12.59 -16.83 3.05
C GLY A 25 12.12 -17.44 1.73
N GLY A 26 12.47 -18.70 1.48
CA GLY A 26 12.15 -19.35 0.23
C GLY A 26 12.70 -18.58 -0.97
N ALA A 27 11.81 -18.22 -1.88
CA ALA A 27 12.12 -17.43 -3.07
C ALA A 27 11.85 -15.91 -2.89
N LEU A 28 11.42 -15.46 -1.70
CA LEU A 28 11.08 -14.06 -1.43
C LEU A 28 12.14 -13.36 -0.59
N GLN A 29 12.37 -12.10 -0.93
CA GLN A 29 13.09 -11.14 -0.12
C GLN A 29 12.25 -9.86 -0.03
N ILE A 30 12.11 -9.31 1.18
CA ILE A 30 11.32 -8.10 1.45
C ILE A 30 12.13 -7.15 2.31
N THR A 31 12.09 -5.87 1.97
CA THR A 31 12.63 -4.77 2.77
C THR A 31 11.50 -4.03 3.46
N VAL A 32 11.51 -4.00 4.79
CA VAL A 32 10.53 -3.32 5.65
C VAL A 32 11.18 -2.10 6.28
N ILE A 33 10.47 -0.96 6.31
CA ILE A 33 10.98 0.30 6.88
C ILE A 33 10.25 0.63 8.18
N PRO A 34 10.87 0.43 9.36
CA PRO A 34 10.24 0.74 10.65
C PRO A 34 9.84 2.21 10.80
N GLN A 35 10.62 3.13 10.25
CA GLN A 35 10.32 4.57 10.30
C GLN A 35 9.11 4.99 9.44
N ARG A 36 8.60 4.08 8.63
CA ARG A 36 7.47 4.25 7.73
C ARG A 36 6.35 3.26 8.06
N THR A 37 5.91 3.24 9.33
CA THR A 37 4.83 2.37 9.82
C THR A 37 4.98 0.89 9.45
N LEU A 38 6.21 0.39 9.28
CA LEU A 38 6.53 -0.94 8.73
C LEU A 38 6.04 -1.14 7.30
N ASP A 39 6.03 -0.09 6.47
CA ASP A 39 5.72 -0.22 5.05
C ASP A 39 6.78 -1.07 4.32
N LEU A 40 6.34 -1.72 3.22
CA LEU A 40 7.20 -2.60 2.43
C LEU A 40 7.83 -1.79 1.29
N TYR A 41 9.16 -1.62 1.34
CA TYR A 41 9.89 -0.85 0.32
C TYR A 41 10.13 -1.70 -0.93
N GLU A 42 10.95 -2.73 -0.83
CA GLU A 42 11.24 -3.63 -1.93
C GLU A 42 10.72 -5.04 -1.66
N LEU A 43 10.20 -5.65 -2.70
CA LEU A 43 9.92 -7.07 -2.74
C LEU A 43 10.56 -7.67 -3.99
N ARG A 44 11.33 -8.72 -3.79
CA ARG A 44 11.91 -9.52 -4.87
C ARG A 44 11.39 -10.94 -4.78
N TYR A 45 11.05 -11.50 -5.92
CA TYR A 45 10.70 -12.91 -6.05
C TYR A 45 11.70 -13.61 -6.96
N ARG A 46 12.43 -14.59 -6.41
CA ARG A 46 13.62 -15.17 -7.02
C ARG A 46 14.65 -14.06 -7.32
N ASP A 47 15.01 -13.85 -8.57
CA ASP A 47 15.98 -12.87 -9.07
C ASP A 47 15.37 -11.54 -9.54
N ALA A 48 14.03 -11.43 -9.59
CA ALA A 48 13.34 -10.28 -10.14
C ALA A 48 12.72 -9.35 -9.09
N GLY A 49 12.83 -8.04 -9.31
CA GLY A 49 12.05 -7.03 -8.60
C GLY A 49 10.58 -7.12 -8.98
N ILE A 50 9.72 -6.91 -8.01
CA ILE A 50 8.25 -6.91 -8.18
C ILE A 50 7.68 -5.52 -7.92
N SER A 51 8.20 -4.84 -6.89
CA SER A 51 7.72 -3.53 -6.46
C SER A 51 8.10 -2.41 -7.41
N TYR A 52 7.25 -1.41 -7.52
CA TYR A 52 7.60 -0.10 -8.04
C TYR A 52 8.16 0.76 -6.91
N THR A 53 9.32 1.35 -7.12
CA THR A 53 9.91 2.36 -6.22
C THR A 53 10.15 3.64 -6.99
N ASP A 54 10.03 4.79 -6.34
CA ASP A 54 10.33 6.09 -6.93
C ASP A 54 11.53 6.71 -6.22
N ASP A 55 12.67 6.74 -6.89
CA ASP A 55 13.94 7.29 -6.39
C ASP A 55 13.97 8.83 -6.34
N ARG A 56 12.92 9.49 -6.84
CA ARG A 56 12.73 10.95 -6.73
C ARG A 56 12.02 11.33 -5.42
N ALA A 57 11.46 10.37 -4.70
CA ALA A 57 10.78 10.58 -3.43
C ALA A 57 11.68 10.23 -2.24
N LYS A 58 11.45 10.93 -1.13
CA LYS A 58 12.17 10.67 0.12
C LYS A 58 11.67 9.37 0.77
N ILE A 59 12.60 8.53 1.19
CA ILE A 59 12.30 7.37 2.04
C ILE A 59 12.21 7.82 3.50
N THR A 60 13.07 8.76 3.93
CA THR A 60 13.02 9.31 5.29
C THR A 60 11.69 10.04 5.55
N PRO A 61 11.04 9.83 6.71
CA PRO A 61 9.89 10.64 7.10
C PRO A 61 10.30 12.04 7.60
N ARG A 62 11.60 12.33 7.73
CA ARG A 62 12.09 13.61 8.23
C ARG A 62 11.64 14.76 7.33
N GLY A 63 11.09 15.79 7.98
CA GLY A 63 10.60 16.97 7.31
C GLY A 63 9.19 16.82 6.72
N PHE A 64 8.56 15.65 6.84
CA PHE A 64 7.19 15.47 6.38
C PHE A 64 6.24 16.48 7.05
N CYS A 65 5.44 17.14 6.22
CA CYS A 65 4.38 18.08 6.64
C CYS A 65 3.14 17.83 5.79
N GLU A 66 2.12 17.24 6.38
CA GLU A 66 0.91 16.77 5.67
C GLU A 66 0.30 17.81 4.73
N ALA A 67 0.19 19.07 5.17
CA ALA A 67 -0.41 20.16 4.41
C ALA A 67 0.61 21.08 3.71
N GLY A 68 1.92 20.78 3.77
CA GLY A 68 3.00 21.60 3.24
C GLY A 68 3.53 21.15 1.89
N GLN A 69 4.67 21.70 1.47
CA GLN A 69 5.40 21.27 0.28
C GLN A 69 6.06 19.88 0.48
N GLU A 70 6.52 19.63 1.69
CA GLU A 70 7.07 18.34 2.12
C GLU A 70 5.95 17.35 2.49
N ASN A 71 4.94 17.24 1.63
CA ASN A 71 3.77 16.40 1.83
C ASN A 71 3.97 14.97 1.29
N PHE A 72 2.89 14.21 1.24
CA PHE A 72 2.89 12.84 0.77
C PHE A 72 3.58 12.66 -0.59
N SER A 73 3.37 13.57 -1.55
CA SER A 73 3.95 13.44 -2.90
C SER A 73 5.48 13.51 -2.88
N ALA A 74 6.09 14.32 -2.00
CA ALA A 74 7.54 14.39 -1.83
C ALA A 74 8.11 13.17 -1.09
N HIS A 75 7.28 12.42 -0.37
CA HIS A 75 7.65 11.27 0.45
C HIS A 75 7.01 9.96 -0.05
N PHE A 76 6.42 9.95 -1.24
CA PHE A 76 5.82 8.74 -1.80
C PHE A 76 6.86 7.91 -2.55
N PHE A 77 7.62 7.13 -1.81
CA PHE A 77 8.59 6.18 -2.39
C PHE A 77 7.91 5.01 -3.14
N ALA A 78 6.60 4.96 -3.15
CA ALA A 78 5.74 3.86 -3.60
C ALA A 78 6.02 2.55 -2.84
N GLY A 79 7.11 1.87 -3.15
CA GLY A 79 7.46 0.59 -2.55
C GLY A 79 6.50 -0.52 -2.94
N MET A 80 6.70 -1.72 -2.39
CA MET A 80 5.71 -2.79 -2.55
C MET A 80 4.38 -2.43 -1.89
N MET A 81 4.42 -1.68 -0.77
CA MET A 81 3.22 -1.22 -0.09
C MET A 81 3.50 0.05 0.70
N THR A 82 2.70 1.09 0.44
CA THR A 82 2.59 2.29 1.27
C THR A 82 1.23 2.32 1.95
N THR A 83 1.20 2.48 3.26
CA THR A 83 -0.06 2.58 4.02
C THR A 83 -0.60 4.01 3.93
N CYS A 84 -1.87 4.18 3.57
CA CYS A 84 -2.56 5.46 3.52
C CYS A 84 -3.69 5.48 4.56
N GLY A 85 -3.79 6.54 5.31
CA GLY A 85 -4.76 6.67 6.42
C GLY A 85 -4.13 7.37 7.62
N LEU A 86 -4.70 7.23 8.84
CA LEU A 86 -5.86 6.41 9.27
C LEU A 86 -7.13 7.25 9.35
N ILE A 87 -6.96 8.55 9.54
CA ILE A 87 -8.06 9.52 9.71
C ILE A 87 -8.44 10.14 8.36
N GLN A 88 -7.52 10.13 7.42
CA GLN A 88 -7.65 10.68 6.08
C GLN A 88 -6.91 9.79 5.08
N ALA A 89 -7.57 9.44 3.95
CA ALA A 89 -6.92 8.83 2.80
C ALA A 89 -7.46 9.39 1.47
N GLY A 90 -6.64 9.36 0.42
CA GLY A 90 -6.98 9.88 -0.89
C GLY A 90 -6.84 11.39 -0.98
N ARG A 91 -7.71 12.04 -1.76
CA ARG A 91 -7.60 13.47 -2.09
C ARG A 91 -7.50 14.39 -0.88
N PRO A 92 -6.64 15.43 -0.94
CA PRO A 92 -6.61 16.47 0.09
C PRO A 92 -7.98 17.09 0.28
N CYS A 93 -8.29 17.51 1.51
CA CYS A 93 -9.54 18.19 1.82
C CYS A 93 -9.37 19.16 2.99
N ARG A 94 -10.40 19.95 3.24
CA ARG A 94 -10.46 20.85 4.40
C ARG A 94 -11.79 20.66 5.13
N GLU A 95 -11.71 20.53 6.46
CA GLU A 95 -12.86 20.34 7.32
C GLU A 95 -12.65 21.13 8.62
N ASN A 96 -13.64 21.90 9.05
CA ASN A 96 -13.61 22.70 10.29
C ASN A 96 -12.35 23.56 10.46
N GLY A 97 -11.85 24.14 9.37
CA GLY A 97 -10.64 24.97 9.39
C GLY A 97 -9.32 24.19 9.29
N ARG A 98 -9.32 22.88 9.47
CA ARG A 98 -8.16 22.00 9.35
C ARG A 98 -7.97 21.51 7.92
N SER A 99 -6.73 21.47 7.48
CA SER A 99 -6.32 20.89 6.20
C SER A 99 -5.81 19.46 6.39
N PHE A 100 -6.29 18.56 5.55
CA PHE A 100 -5.85 17.17 5.48
C PHE A 100 -5.14 16.97 4.15
N GLY A 101 -3.93 16.40 4.20
CA GLY A 101 -3.12 16.15 3.02
C GLY A 101 -3.55 14.92 2.22
N LEU A 102 -2.92 14.76 1.08
CA LEU A 102 -3.05 13.55 0.27
C LEU A 102 -2.65 12.33 1.11
N HIS A 103 -3.53 11.33 1.20
CA HIS A 103 -3.31 10.04 1.87
C HIS A 103 -2.99 10.10 3.38
N GLY A 104 -3.12 11.28 4.04
CA GLY A 104 -2.86 11.40 5.47
C GLY A 104 -1.38 11.31 5.85
N CYS A 105 -1.10 10.91 7.09
CA CYS A 105 0.25 10.97 7.64
C CYS A 105 0.84 9.62 8.09
N ILE A 106 0.04 8.55 8.15
CA ILE A 106 0.46 7.29 8.78
C ILE A 106 1.73 6.68 8.18
N SER A 107 1.90 6.74 6.83
CA SER A 107 3.10 6.22 6.15
C SER A 107 4.38 6.99 6.50
N ASN A 108 4.26 8.18 7.09
CA ASN A 108 5.38 8.99 7.55
C ASN A 108 5.52 9.02 9.08
N THR A 109 4.81 8.11 9.77
CA THR A 109 4.84 7.97 11.23
C THR A 109 5.64 6.73 11.61
N PRO A 110 6.73 6.85 12.39
CA PRO A 110 7.54 5.71 12.79
C PRO A 110 6.78 4.71 13.65
N ALA A 111 6.98 3.42 13.36
CA ALA A 111 6.52 2.35 14.23
C ALA A 111 7.37 2.27 15.51
N THR A 112 6.70 1.95 16.60
CA THR A 112 7.33 1.72 17.93
C THR A 112 7.16 0.26 18.32
N ARG A 113 7.89 -0.19 19.36
CA ARG A 113 7.84 -1.58 19.86
C ARG A 113 8.09 -2.61 18.77
N VAL A 114 8.99 -2.29 17.84
CA VAL A 114 9.32 -3.18 16.73
C VAL A 114 10.02 -4.44 17.27
N GLN A 115 9.47 -5.60 16.96
CA GLN A 115 9.97 -6.91 17.34
C GLN A 115 10.06 -7.80 16.11
N THR A 116 11.08 -8.67 16.08
CA THR A 116 11.30 -9.64 15.01
C THR A 116 11.45 -11.05 15.59
N ALA A 117 10.95 -12.04 14.88
CA ALA A 117 11.20 -13.43 15.22
C ALA A 117 11.48 -14.23 13.94
N VAL A 118 12.51 -15.09 14.01
CA VAL A 118 12.87 -16.02 12.93
C VAL A 118 12.57 -17.45 13.40
N LEU A 119 11.67 -18.11 12.68
CA LEU A 119 11.24 -19.48 12.91
C LEU A 119 11.65 -20.33 11.71
N PRO A 120 11.63 -21.67 11.79
CA PRO A 120 12.06 -22.53 10.68
C PRO A 120 11.27 -22.33 9.39
N ASP A 121 10.00 -21.97 9.49
CA ASP A 121 9.03 -21.85 8.37
C ASP A 121 8.61 -20.41 8.04
N ARG A 122 8.98 -19.43 8.89
CA ARG A 122 8.57 -18.03 8.70
C ARG A 122 9.45 -17.04 9.45
N VAL A 123 9.39 -15.79 8.98
CA VAL A 123 9.92 -14.61 9.70
C VAL A 123 8.77 -13.68 9.99
N THR A 124 8.73 -13.12 11.21
CA THR A 124 7.74 -12.12 11.60
C THR A 124 8.39 -10.81 12.00
N VAL A 125 7.74 -9.71 11.64
CA VAL A 125 8.03 -8.36 12.15
C VAL A 125 6.72 -7.77 12.64
N GLN A 126 6.70 -7.26 13.87
CA GLN A 126 5.52 -6.58 14.42
C GLN A 126 5.88 -5.23 15.02
N GLY A 127 4.93 -4.31 15.05
CA GLY A 127 5.11 -3.00 15.65
C GLY A 127 3.79 -2.25 15.76
N ILE A 128 3.85 -1.10 16.44
CA ILE A 128 2.71 -0.24 16.72
C ILE A 128 3.00 1.15 16.18
N THR A 129 2.06 1.71 15.43
CA THR A 129 2.09 3.11 14.99
C THR A 129 0.87 3.83 15.52
N VAL A 130 1.05 5.06 15.99
CA VAL A 130 -0.03 5.87 16.55
C VAL A 130 -0.11 7.19 15.80
N GLU A 131 -1.28 7.45 15.23
CA GLU A 131 -1.67 8.74 14.67
C GLU A 131 -2.47 9.51 15.73
N ARG A 132 -2.05 10.74 16.06
CA ARG A 132 -2.72 11.61 17.02
C ARG A 132 -2.83 13.02 16.46
N HIS A 133 -3.98 13.64 16.74
CA HIS A 133 -4.24 15.01 16.34
C HIS A 133 -4.64 15.87 17.56
N PRO A 134 -4.32 17.18 17.53
CA PRO A 134 -4.60 18.08 18.64
C PRO A 134 -6.08 18.12 19.05
N GLU A 135 -7.00 17.90 18.09
CA GLU A 135 -8.45 17.89 18.32
C GLU A 135 -8.96 16.63 19.03
N GLY A 136 -8.07 15.71 19.42
CA GLY A 136 -8.41 14.52 20.19
C GLY A 136 -8.66 13.26 19.37
N GLU A 137 -8.64 13.34 18.04
CA GLU A 137 -8.64 12.15 17.19
C GLU A 137 -7.34 11.36 17.41
N ALA A 138 -7.45 10.06 17.67
CA ALA A 138 -6.29 9.21 17.88
C ALA A 138 -6.58 7.77 17.43
N MET A 139 -5.74 7.26 16.54
CA MET A 139 -5.82 5.90 16.02
C MET A 139 -4.52 5.15 16.28
N GLN A 140 -4.63 3.88 16.61
CA GLN A 140 -3.49 2.97 16.75
C GLN A 140 -3.57 1.88 15.68
N LEU A 141 -2.49 1.72 14.94
CA LEU A 141 -2.26 0.60 14.04
C LEU A 141 -1.28 -0.38 14.70
N THR A 142 -1.73 -1.60 14.94
CA THR A 142 -0.88 -2.73 15.34
C THR A 142 -0.71 -3.62 14.12
N ARG A 143 0.51 -3.73 13.62
CA ARG A 143 0.86 -4.48 12.41
C ARG A 143 1.73 -5.67 12.72
N CYS A 144 1.43 -6.81 12.09
CA CYS A 144 2.31 -7.97 12.02
C CYS A 144 2.51 -8.36 10.56
N ILE A 145 3.77 -8.37 10.11
CA ILE A 145 4.17 -8.85 8.79
C ILE A 145 4.78 -10.24 8.98
N THR A 146 4.30 -11.22 8.22
CA THR A 146 4.82 -12.59 8.23
C THR A 146 5.25 -12.99 6.82
N LEU A 147 6.55 -13.23 6.64
CA LEU A 147 7.10 -13.86 5.44
C LEU A 147 7.17 -15.37 5.67
N HIS A 148 6.54 -16.15 4.78
CA HIS A 148 6.50 -17.60 4.84
C HIS A 148 7.47 -18.24 3.84
N GLN A 149 7.98 -19.41 4.19
CA GLN A 149 8.90 -20.16 3.34
C GLN A 149 8.30 -20.53 1.98
N ASP A 150 6.98 -20.71 1.92
CA ASP A 150 6.24 -21.10 0.70
C ASP A 150 5.93 -19.92 -0.22
N SER A 151 6.80 -18.90 -0.21
CA SER A 151 6.73 -17.76 -1.12
C SER A 151 5.44 -16.92 -1.03
N TRP A 152 5.00 -16.63 0.17
CA TRP A 152 3.94 -15.67 0.42
C TRP A 152 4.23 -14.79 1.64
N VAL A 153 3.67 -13.59 1.62
CA VAL A 153 3.74 -12.64 2.73
C VAL A 153 2.33 -12.25 3.16
N GLU A 154 2.14 -12.15 4.46
CA GLU A 154 0.91 -11.66 5.08
C GLU A 154 1.19 -10.39 5.88
N ILE A 155 0.33 -9.40 5.72
CA ILE A 155 0.23 -8.23 6.57
C ILE A 155 -1.09 -8.37 7.33
N ALA A 156 -1.01 -8.50 8.65
CA ALA A 156 -2.15 -8.58 9.56
C ALA A 156 -2.16 -7.30 10.42
N ASP A 157 -3.20 -6.49 10.24
CA ASP A 157 -3.35 -5.21 10.90
C ASP A 157 -4.60 -5.18 11.78
N GLN A 158 -4.46 -4.55 12.96
CA GLN A 158 -5.57 -4.09 13.77
C GLN A 158 -5.49 -2.57 13.90
N VAL A 159 -6.56 -1.88 13.55
CA VAL A 159 -6.71 -0.44 13.78
C VAL A 159 -7.74 -0.21 14.87
N GLU A 160 -7.38 0.56 15.88
CA GLU A 160 -8.21 0.87 17.05
C GLU A 160 -8.33 2.38 17.22
N ASN A 161 -9.53 2.86 17.49
CA ASN A 161 -9.73 4.23 17.95
C ASN A 161 -9.38 4.32 19.44
N ILE A 162 -8.22 4.87 19.74
CA ILE A 162 -7.72 5.10 21.11
C ILE A 162 -8.01 6.53 21.62
N GLY A 163 -8.76 7.31 20.84
CA GLY A 163 -9.24 8.64 21.21
C GLY A 163 -10.53 8.59 22.02
N GLY A 164 -11.00 9.77 22.45
CA GLY A 164 -12.19 9.92 23.28
C GLY A 164 -13.49 10.19 22.51
N ALA A 165 -13.45 10.31 21.19
CA ALA A 165 -14.59 10.61 20.34
C ALA A 165 -14.74 9.65 19.16
N VAL A 166 -15.94 9.54 18.62
CA VAL A 166 -16.17 8.83 17.35
C VAL A 166 -15.35 9.50 16.25
N THR A 167 -14.50 8.74 15.59
CA THR A 167 -13.49 9.26 14.67
C THR A 167 -13.67 8.65 13.27
N PRO A 168 -13.58 9.45 12.18
CA PRO A 168 -13.51 8.93 10.82
C PRO A 168 -12.36 7.94 10.66
N PHE A 169 -12.58 6.89 9.86
CA PHE A 169 -11.59 5.86 9.67
C PHE A 169 -11.42 5.51 8.19
N MET A 170 -10.25 5.81 7.64
CA MET A 170 -9.89 5.49 6.27
C MET A 170 -8.56 4.74 6.26
N LEU A 171 -8.53 3.58 5.63
CA LEU A 171 -7.32 2.76 5.47
C LEU A 171 -7.24 2.25 4.04
N MET A 172 -6.09 2.45 3.41
CA MET A 172 -5.78 1.96 2.08
C MET A 172 -4.37 1.37 2.07
N TYR A 173 -4.23 0.20 1.49
CA TYR A 173 -2.96 -0.48 1.24
C TYR A 173 -2.55 -0.20 -0.21
N HIS A 174 -1.70 0.78 -0.43
CA HIS A 174 -1.24 1.19 -1.76
C HIS A 174 -0.12 0.25 -2.22
N ILE A 175 -0.51 -0.88 -2.84
CA ILE A 175 0.40 -1.95 -3.27
C ILE A 175 0.82 -1.71 -4.70
N ASN A 176 2.14 -1.56 -4.96
CA ASN A 176 2.66 -1.03 -6.21
C ASN A 176 3.56 -2.03 -6.94
N PHE A 177 3.14 -2.43 -8.11
CA PHE A 177 3.89 -3.29 -9.02
C PHE A 177 4.66 -2.46 -10.04
N GLY A 178 5.93 -2.81 -10.27
CA GLY A 178 6.83 -2.14 -11.21
C GLY A 178 7.57 -3.12 -12.13
N ALA A 179 8.34 -2.57 -13.03
CA ALA A 179 9.23 -3.36 -13.89
C ALA A 179 10.33 -4.05 -13.05
N PRO A 180 10.80 -5.25 -13.45
CA PRO A 180 10.47 -5.98 -14.67
C PRO A 180 9.19 -6.83 -14.59
N PHE A 181 8.52 -6.94 -13.43
CA PHE A 181 7.29 -7.71 -13.30
C PHE A 181 6.13 -7.05 -14.06
N LEU A 182 5.97 -5.72 -13.91
CA LEU A 182 5.02 -4.95 -14.69
C LEU A 182 5.55 -4.76 -16.11
N SER A 183 4.79 -5.22 -17.09
CA SER A 183 5.02 -5.04 -18.51
C SER A 183 3.68 -4.88 -19.25
N GLU A 184 3.72 -4.49 -20.52
CA GLU A 184 2.52 -4.43 -21.37
C GLU A 184 1.86 -5.81 -21.58
N ASN A 185 2.60 -6.89 -21.32
CA ASN A 185 2.13 -8.26 -21.43
C ASN A 185 1.54 -8.82 -20.14
N LEU A 186 1.65 -8.09 -19.01
CA LEU A 186 1.11 -8.52 -17.73
C LEU A 186 -0.40 -8.69 -17.84
N ARG A 187 -0.89 -9.89 -17.52
CA ARG A 187 -2.31 -10.20 -17.46
C ARG A 187 -2.84 -9.99 -16.07
N VAL A 188 -3.81 -9.10 -15.93
CA VAL A 188 -4.44 -8.76 -14.65
C VAL A 188 -5.89 -9.21 -14.67
N SER A 189 -6.31 -9.94 -13.63
CA SER A 189 -7.69 -10.35 -13.40
C SER A 189 -8.09 -9.93 -12.00
N ILE A 190 -9.17 -9.17 -11.89
CA ILE A 190 -9.70 -8.61 -10.64
C ILE A 190 -11.21 -8.81 -10.63
N PRO A 191 -11.83 -9.21 -9.51
CA PRO A 191 -13.28 -9.31 -9.39
C PRO A 191 -13.91 -7.91 -9.27
N PHE A 192 -14.56 -7.43 -10.32
CA PHE A 192 -15.28 -6.16 -10.30
C PHE A 192 -16.76 -6.35 -10.00
N THR A 193 -17.33 -5.38 -9.27
CA THR A 193 -18.77 -5.23 -9.10
C THR A 193 -19.28 -3.92 -9.69
N HIS A 194 -18.62 -2.81 -9.35
CA HIS A 194 -18.91 -1.47 -9.87
C HIS A 194 -17.60 -0.71 -9.95
N THR A 195 -17.40 0.06 -11.01
CA THR A 195 -16.17 0.80 -11.23
C THR A 195 -16.44 2.24 -11.63
N GLU A 196 -15.69 3.15 -11.04
CA GLU A 196 -15.79 4.58 -11.26
C GLU A 196 -14.39 5.18 -11.46
N ASP A 197 -14.20 5.97 -12.52
CA ASP A 197 -13.00 6.80 -12.68
C ASP A 197 -13.01 7.93 -11.64
N ARG A 198 -11.91 8.06 -10.88
CA ARG A 198 -11.77 9.03 -9.78
C ARG A 198 -12.01 10.48 -10.22
N ASP A 199 -11.56 10.82 -11.43
CA ASP A 199 -11.52 12.24 -11.86
C ASP A 199 -12.79 12.67 -12.58
N THR A 200 -13.43 11.76 -13.30
CA THR A 200 -14.65 12.05 -14.05
C THR A 200 -15.92 11.61 -13.33
N SER A 201 -15.81 10.72 -12.34
CA SER A 201 -16.93 10.02 -11.68
C SER A 201 -17.83 9.26 -12.67
N LEU A 202 -17.29 8.91 -13.83
CA LEU A 202 -17.99 8.13 -14.84
C LEU A 202 -17.64 6.64 -14.70
N PRO A 203 -18.55 5.74 -15.07
CA PRO A 203 -18.22 4.31 -15.18
C PRO A 203 -17.06 4.08 -16.14
N ALA A 204 -16.17 3.15 -15.78
CA ALA A 204 -15.07 2.72 -16.62
C ALA A 204 -15.19 1.22 -16.90
N ALA A 205 -14.95 0.83 -18.16
CA ALA A 205 -15.05 -0.56 -18.56
C ALA A 205 -13.90 -1.40 -17.99
N PRO A 206 -14.15 -2.61 -17.49
CA PRO A 206 -13.10 -3.47 -16.95
C PRO A 206 -11.94 -3.72 -17.92
N GLU A 207 -12.22 -3.88 -19.20
CA GLU A 207 -11.22 -4.08 -20.25
C GLU A 207 -10.24 -2.91 -20.37
N ASP A 208 -10.69 -1.66 -20.20
CA ASP A 208 -9.84 -0.47 -20.23
C ASP A 208 -8.98 -0.37 -18.97
N ILE A 209 -9.53 -0.77 -17.82
CA ILE A 209 -8.84 -0.76 -16.54
C ILE A 209 -7.76 -1.82 -16.47
N LEU A 210 -8.07 -3.05 -16.95
CA LEU A 210 -7.18 -4.20 -16.86
C LEU A 210 -6.13 -4.26 -17.97
N LYS A 211 -6.30 -3.47 -19.04
CA LYS A 211 -5.33 -3.39 -20.13
C LYS A 211 -4.04 -2.74 -19.65
N MET A 212 -2.92 -3.43 -19.78
CA MET A 212 -1.60 -2.85 -19.59
C MET A 212 -1.13 -2.20 -20.89
N GLU A 213 -0.50 -1.05 -20.79
CA GLU A 213 0.00 -0.29 -21.93
C GLU A 213 1.49 0.00 -21.74
N PRO A 214 2.24 0.31 -22.81
CA PRO A 214 3.66 0.63 -22.73
C PRO A 214 3.92 1.86 -21.85
N ARG A 215 5.13 1.93 -21.28
CA ARG A 215 5.64 3.15 -20.63
C ARG A 215 5.61 4.31 -21.61
N GLY A 216 5.21 5.48 -21.15
CA GLY A 216 5.12 6.70 -21.97
C GLY A 216 3.85 6.83 -22.80
N SER A 217 2.94 5.85 -22.76
CA SER A 217 1.67 5.92 -23.50
C SER A 217 0.69 6.94 -22.93
N TRP A 218 0.89 7.38 -21.69
CA TRP A 218 0.01 8.33 -21.02
C TRP A 218 0.72 9.64 -20.65
N THR A 219 -0.06 10.73 -20.59
CA THR A 219 0.42 12.04 -20.14
C THR A 219 0.17 12.30 -18.65
N ARG A 220 -0.69 11.50 -18.01
CA ARG A 220 -1.03 11.58 -16.57
C ARG A 220 -1.45 10.21 -16.06
N GLU A 221 -1.38 10.05 -14.74
CA GLU A 221 -1.93 8.88 -14.04
C GLU A 221 -3.46 8.81 -14.15
N LYS A 222 -4.01 7.61 -13.94
CA LYS A 222 -5.44 7.36 -13.78
C LYS A 222 -5.67 6.55 -12.51
N VAL A 223 -6.79 6.83 -11.84
CA VAL A 223 -7.21 6.10 -10.64
C VAL A 223 -8.67 5.72 -10.79
N TYR A 224 -8.97 4.48 -10.49
CA TYR A 224 -10.32 3.93 -10.50
C TYR A 224 -10.67 3.40 -9.12
N TYR A 225 -11.94 3.49 -8.73
CA TYR A 225 -12.45 2.85 -7.52
C TYR A 225 -13.55 1.87 -7.88
N THR A 226 -13.50 0.71 -7.25
CA THR A 226 -14.50 -0.34 -7.42
C THR A 226 -14.84 -0.97 -6.07
N GLN A 227 -16.06 -1.43 -5.91
CA GLN A 227 -16.40 -2.39 -4.87
C GLN A 227 -15.91 -3.76 -5.32
N ALA A 228 -15.13 -4.43 -4.48
CA ALA A 228 -14.57 -5.72 -4.81
C ALA A 228 -14.48 -6.60 -3.56
N ASP A 229 -14.91 -7.84 -3.70
CA ASP A 229 -14.58 -8.89 -2.73
C ASP A 229 -13.18 -9.42 -3.02
N MET A 230 -12.19 -8.85 -2.35
CA MET A 230 -10.80 -9.22 -2.51
C MET A 230 -10.42 -10.53 -1.77
N THR A 231 -11.37 -11.23 -1.16
CA THR A 231 -11.11 -12.58 -0.59
C THR A 231 -10.84 -13.60 -1.69
N SER A 232 -11.48 -13.47 -2.85
CA SER A 232 -11.18 -14.25 -4.06
C SER A 232 -9.87 -13.82 -4.76
N GLY A 233 -9.44 -12.58 -4.51
CA GLY A 233 -8.17 -12.02 -4.90
C GLY A 233 -8.06 -11.50 -6.32
N ALA A 234 -7.06 -10.63 -6.52
CA ALA A 234 -6.54 -10.25 -7.83
C ALA A 234 -5.43 -11.21 -8.24
N ARG A 235 -5.38 -11.55 -9.53
CA ARG A 235 -4.33 -12.36 -10.14
C ARG A 235 -3.56 -11.51 -11.13
N LEU A 236 -2.24 -11.44 -10.96
CA LEU A 236 -1.31 -10.78 -11.87
C LEU A 236 -0.35 -11.85 -12.41
N PHE A 237 -0.35 -12.06 -13.71
CA PHE A 237 0.45 -13.11 -14.34
C PHE A 237 1.24 -12.54 -15.53
N ASP A 238 2.55 -12.69 -15.48
CA ASP A 238 3.44 -12.37 -16.59
C ASP A 238 3.73 -13.63 -17.41
N PRO A 239 3.16 -13.76 -18.62
CA PRO A 239 3.33 -14.95 -19.44
C PRO A 239 4.76 -15.13 -19.98
N HIS A 240 5.57 -14.06 -20.07
CA HIS A 240 6.95 -14.16 -20.55
C HIS A 240 7.90 -14.75 -19.51
N SER A 241 7.74 -14.35 -18.25
CA SER A 241 8.59 -14.86 -17.19
C SER A 241 7.99 -16.03 -16.43
N GLY A 242 6.71 -16.35 -16.66
CA GLY A 242 5.96 -17.35 -15.90
C GLY A 242 5.68 -16.94 -14.44
N ARG A 243 5.98 -15.71 -14.05
CA ARG A 243 5.75 -15.24 -12.68
C ARG A 243 4.29 -14.85 -12.45
N GLU A 244 3.78 -15.25 -11.32
CA GLU A 244 2.42 -14.91 -10.88
C GLU A 244 2.44 -14.32 -9.48
N CYS A 245 1.62 -13.29 -9.26
CA CYS A 245 1.25 -12.79 -7.95
C CYS A 245 -0.26 -12.89 -7.76
N ARG A 246 -0.69 -13.48 -6.66
CA ARG A 246 -2.07 -13.43 -6.18
C ARG A 246 -2.16 -12.55 -4.96
N LEU A 247 -2.97 -11.49 -5.04
CA LEU A 247 -3.23 -10.56 -3.95
C LEU A 247 -4.64 -10.80 -3.41
N THR A 248 -4.76 -11.12 -2.13
CA THR A 248 -6.05 -11.21 -1.43
C THR A 248 -6.10 -10.22 -0.29
N ALA A 249 -7.31 -9.74 0.04
CA ALA A 249 -7.53 -8.84 1.16
C ALA A 249 -8.82 -9.22 1.91
N GLN A 250 -8.78 -9.04 3.23
CA GLN A 250 -9.92 -9.21 4.14
C GLN A 250 -10.08 -7.94 4.97
N GLY A 251 -11.33 -7.59 5.31
CA GLY A 251 -11.66 -6.37 6.05
C GLY A 251 -11.84 -5.13 5.17
N THR A 252 -11.48 -5.21 3.89
CA THR A 252 -11.67 -4.16 2.88
C THR A 252 -12.93 -4.42 2.07
N SER A 253 -13.61 -3.36 1.65
CA SER A 253 -14.83 -3.41 0.82
C SER A 253 -14.70 -2.66 -0.49
N TRP A 254 -13.60 -1.95 -0.66
CA TRP A 254 -13.26 -1.17 -1.84
C TRP A 254 -11.87 -1.54 -2.34
N LEU A 255 -11.65 -1.26 -3.61
CA LEU A 255 -10.38 -1.41 -4.29
C LEU A 255 -10.10 -0.14 -5.09
N GLY A 256 -8.95 0.48 -4.86
CA GLY A 256 -8.35 1.45 -5.77
C GLY A 256 -7.51 0.72 -6.82
N ILE A 257 -7.51 1.23 -8.04
CA ILE A 257 -6.60 0.80 -9.11
C ILE A 257 -5.92 2.04 -9.65
N TRP A 258 -4.65 2.19 -9.32
CA TRP A 258 -3.81 3.27 -9.79
C TRP A 258 -2.94 2.80 -10.94
N LYS A 259 -2.97 3.54 -12.04
CA LYS A 259 -2.13 3.28 -13.22
C LYS A 259 -1.35 4.54 -13.56
N ASN A 260 -0.04 4.42 -13.58
CA ASN A 260 0.85 5.50 -14.02
C ASN A 260 1.78 4.96 -15.11
N PHE A 261 1.39 5.15 -16.36
CA PHE A 261 2.12 4.71 -17.56
C PHE A 261 2.70 5.89 -18.32
N THR A 262 3.13 6.91 -17.56
CA THR A 262 3.81 8.08 -18.11
C THR A 262 5.28 7.78 -18.39
N GLU A 263 5.97 8.67 -19.10
CA GLU A 263 7.43 8.55 -19.30
C GLU A 263 8.18 8.54 -17.98
N GLY A 264 7.74 9.35 -17.02
CA GLY A 264 8.36 9.49 -15.69
C GLY A 264 8.07 8.37 -14.70
N ALA A 265 7.05 7.51 -14.97
CA ALA A 265 6.66 6.44 -14.05
C ALA A 265 6.00 5.27 -14.80
N TYR A 266 6.32 4.04 -14.38
CA TYR A 266 5.67 2.86 -14.92
C TYR A 266 5.24 1.97 -13.75
N ALA A 267 3.99 2.17 -13.31
CA ALA A 267 3.48 1.60 -12.09
C ALA A 267 2.01 1.16 -12.21
N LEU A 268 1.69 0.07 -11.54
CA LEU A 268 0.33 -0.42 -11.32
C LEU A 268 0.10 -0.54 -9.82
N GLY A 269 -0.81 0.26 -9.26
CA GLY A 269 -1.30 0.13 -7.90
C GLY A 269 -2.55 -0.74 -7.83
N ILE A 270 -2.58 -1.72 -6.94
CA ILE A 270 -3.75 -2.49 -6.56
C ILE A 270 -3.95 -2.22 -5.07
N GLU A 271 -5.01 -1.49 -4.73
CA GLU A 271 -5.12 -0.77 -3.47
C GLU A 271 -6.38 -1.18 -2.67
N PRO A 272 -6.37 -2.35 -1.99
CA PRO A 272 -7.47 -2.71 -1.08
C PRO A 272 -7.67 -1.63 -0.02
N CYS A 273 -8.91 -1.18 0.18
CA CYS A 273 -9.24 -0.12 1.13
C CYS A 273 -10.63 -0.32 1.75
N ASN A 274 -10.86 0.28 2.91
CA ASN A 274 -12.16 0.27 3.57
C ASN A 274 -13.10 1.38 3.08
N CYS A 275 -12.53 2.38 2.38
CA CYS A 275 -13.22 3.54 1.85
C CYS A 275 -12.48 4.01 0.60
N PRO A 276 -13.17 4.43 -0.49
CA PRO A 276 -12.48 4.96 -1.66
C PRO A 276 -11.71 6.24 -1.32
N GLY A 277 -10.54 6.42 -1.93
CA GLY A 277 -9.60 7.52 -1.66
C GLY A 277 -10.07 8.89 -2.17
N LEU A 278 -11.30 9.26 -1.87
CA LEU A 278 -11.92 10.54 -2.26
C LEU A 278 -11.57 11.70 -1.32
N GLY A 279 -10.87 11.41 -0.20
CA GLY A 279 -10.71 12.29 0.95
C GLY A 279 -11.94 12.26 1.87
N ARG A 280 -11.73 12.41 3.19
CA ARG A 280 -12.77 12.21 4.22
C ARG A 280 -14.03 13.04 4.00
N VAL A 281 -13.90 14.29 3.56
CA VAL A 281 -15.05 15.18 3.34
C VAL A 281 -15.93 14.69 2.19
N ASN A 282 -15.33 14.27 1.07
CA ASN A 282 -16.10 13.78 -0.07
C ASN A 282 -16.66 12.38 0.19
N ALA A 283 -15.93 11.53 0.89
CA ALA A 283 -16.43 10.24 1.32
C ALA A 283 -17.65 10.40 2.27
N ALA A 284 -17.61 11.33 3.22
CA ALA A 284 -18.74 11.64 4.09
C ALA A 284 -19.97 12.14 3.31
N LYS A 285 -19.79 13.07 2.36
CA LYS A 285 -20.88 13.57 1.51
C LYS A 285 -21.57 12.47 0.69
N ARG A 286 -20.84 11.42 0.37
CA ARG A 286 -21.36 10.25 -0.39
C ARG A 286 -21.83 9.10 0.52
N ASN A 287 -21.85 9.28 1.84
CA ASN A 287 -22.19 8.27 2.85
C ASN A 287 -21.28 7.00 2.75
N LEU A 288 -20.01 7.20 2.38
CA LEU A 288 -19.03 6.13 2.23
C LEU A 288 -17.98 6.12 3.35
N LEU A 289 -17.93 7.18 4.18
CA LEU A 289 -16.94 7.31 5.24
C LEU A 289 -17.32 6.45 6.46
N PRO A 290 -16.52 5.43 6.80
CA PRO A 290 -16.72 4.69 8.03
C PRO A 290 -16.19 5.46 9.25
N TYR A 291 -16.67 5.07 10.43
CA TYR A 291 -16.27 5.64 11.72
C TYR A 291 -15.98 4.53 12.71
N LEU A 292 -15.13 4.83 13.69
CA LEU A 292 -14.87 3.98 14.85
C LEU A 292 -15.26 4.73 16.13
N ALA A 293 -16.02 4.06 16.99
CA ALA A 293 -16.27 4.53 18.35
C ALA A 293 -15.01 4.41 19.22
N PRO A 294 -14.89 5.16 20.34
CA PRO A 294 -13.81 4.98 21.29
C PRO A 294 -13.65 3.52 21.72
N GLY A 295 -12.44 2.97 21.64
CA GLY A 295 -12.13 1.56 21.93
C GLY A 295 -12.57 0.56 20.85
N GLU A 296 -13.24 1.00 19.79
CA GLU A 296 -13.60 0.12 18.69
C GLU A 296 -12.39 -0.18 17.81
N ALA A 297 -12.25 -1.46 17.42
CA ALA A 297 -11.16 -1.92 16.57
C ALA A 297 -11.68 -2.66 15.33
N ARG A 298 -10.90 -2.61 14.25
CA ARG A 298 -11.12 -3.38 13.01
C ARG A 298 -9.86 -4.13 12.65
N GLN A 299 -10.03 -5.31 12.08
CA GLN A 299 -8.94 -6.17 11.62
C GLN A 299 -8.92 -6.25 10.10
N PHE A 300 -7.70 -6.26 9.56
CA PHE A 300 -7.42 -6.35 8.14
C PHE A 300 -6.34 -7.39 7.89
N ARG A 301 -6.41 -8.04 6.74
CA ARG A 301 -5.40 -9.00 6.32
C ARG A 301 -5.16 -8.87 4.83
N ILE A 302 -3.91 -8.61 4.47
CA ILE A 302 -3.45 -8.59 3.08
C ILE A 302 -2.49 -9.75 2.89
N ARG A 303 -2.63 -10.49 1.79
CA ARG A 303 -1.70 -11.56 1.44
C ARG A 303 -1.24 -11.40 0.00
N LEU A 304 0.05 -11.50 -0.21
CA LEU A 304 0.70 -11.59 -1.51
C LEU A 304 1.34 -12.96 -1.62
N GLN A 305 0.87 -13.76 -2.56
CA GLN A 305 1.38 -15.10 -2.83
C GLN A 305 1.99 -15.15 -4.22
N PHE A 306 3.20 -15.70 -4.32
CA PHE A 306 3.95 -15.78 -5.56
C PHE A 306 4.10 -17.21 -6.03
N ALA A 307 3.97 -17.40 -7.34
CA ALA A 307 4.18 -18.66 -8.02
C ALA A 307 5.00 -18.46 -9.30
N HIS A 308 5.58 -19.53 -9.79
CA HIS A 308 6.27 -19.56 -11.07
C HIS A 308 5.78 -20.76 -11.88
N HIS A 309 5.23 -20.49 -13.03
CA HIS A 309 4.77 -21.49 -13.98
C HIS A 309 5.88 -21.72 -15.01
N SER A 310 6.38 -22.93 -15.10
CA SER A 310 7.30 -23.32 -16.18
C SER A 310 6.58 -23.14 -17.51
N GLN A 311 7.24 -22.54 -18.48
CA GLN A 311 6.74 -22.59 -19.85
C GLN A 311 6.81 -24.06 -20.26
N GLU A 312 5.68 -24.67 -20.56
CA GLU A 312 5.68 -25.95 -21.28
C GLU A 312 6.33 -25.67 -22.65
N ALA A 313 7.43 -26.39 -22.90
CA ALA A 313 8.24 -26.25 -24.10
C ALA A 313 7.49 -26.75 -25.35
#